data_802e9619470ae6ff7fb10cbc8e00716a
#
_entry.id   802e9619470ae6ff7fb10cbc8e00716a
#
_cell.length_a   1.000
_cell.length_b   1.000
_cell.length_c   1.000
_cell.angle_alpha   90.00
_cell.angle_beta   90.00
_cell.angle_gamma   90.00
#
_symmetry.space_group_name_H-M   'P 1'
#
loop_
_entity.id
_entity.type
_entity.pdbx_description
1 polymer ?
#
loop_
_entity_poly.entity_id
_entity_poly.type
_entity_poly.pdbx_seq_one_letter_code
_entity_poly.pdbx_strand_id
1 'polypeptide(L)'
;VAEEVRQLMSQVGVAKVEDLIGRTDLLIQRNLDLTKTKELDLSSLLKPIDNSKDRSWLRHEIKAHSNGEVIENALLKDEEVSNAIKTQGSISKEIPIVNTDRSVCARISGEIAKKYGNKGFNGNLNLIFKGSAGQSFGAFILKGMNISLIGEANDYVGKGINGGSITIVPEIINDTSNTQVILGNTCLYGATGGKLFALGIAGERFGVRNSGAHAVIEGAGDHCCEYMTGGVVVVLGKTGRNIGAGMTGGIAFILDKKNELDLRMNKEIVEVHPLTATNHEQFLNDLIYEYHQKTKSPLAQKILADWSSWKELFKAVVPPSEKSKLGIEEVLEKATI
;
A
#
# COMPACT_ATOMS: atom_id res chain seq x y z
N VAL A 1 2.02 29.24 16.54
CA VAL A 1 0.61 28.79 16.57
C VAL A 1 0.11 28.69 18.02
N ALA A 2 0.71 27.87 18.94
CA ALA A 2 0.18 27.70 20.30
C ALA A 2 0.10 29.00 21.09
N GLU A 3 1.14 29.84 21.04
CA GLU A 3 1.16 31.15 21.69
C GLU A 3 0.12 32.12 21.11
N GLU A 4 -0.07 32.09 19.82
CA GLU A 4 -1.08 32.88 19.10
C GLU A 4 -2.50 32.46 19.53
N VAL A 5 -2.77 31.14 19.65
CA VAL A 5 -4.03 30.61 20.18
C VAL A 5 -4.24 31.10 21.61
N ARG A 6 -3.24 31.05 22.46
CA ARG A 6 -3.32 31.53 23.84
C ARG A 6 -3.67 33.01 23.92
N GLN A 7 -3.07 33.84 23.07
CA GLN A 7 -3.36 35.29 23.02
C GLN A 7 -4.81 35.56 22.55
N LEU A 8 -5.26 34.86 21.50
CA LEU A 8 -6.64 34.98 21.00
C LEU A 8 -7.67 34.51 22.04
N MET A 9 -7.40 33.41 22.73
CA MET A 9 -8.25 32.93 23.83
C MET A 9 -8.35 33.94 24.97
N SER A 10 -7.24 34.59 25.32
CA SER A 10 -7.23 35.66 26.33
C SER A 10 -8.12 36.84 25.93
N GLN A 11 -8.15 37.20 24.63
CA GLN A 11 -9.00 38.29 24.14
C GLN A 11 -10.50 37.98 24.24
N VAL A 12 -10.89 36.71 24.06
CA VAL A 12 -12.28 36.26 24.22
C VAL A 12 -12.63 35.82 25.63
N GLY A 13 -11.68 35.90 26.57
CA GLY A 13 -11.89 35.61 27.98
C GLY A 13 -12.04 34.13 28.30
N VAL A 14 -11.44 33.23 27.50
CA VAL A 14 -11.51 31.77 27.67
C VAL A 14 -10.15 31.22 28.09
N ALA A 15 -10.11 30.50 29.20
CA ALA A 15 -8.85 30.03 29.79
C ALA A 15 -8.40 28.66 29.25
N LYS A 16 -9.32 27.80 28.83
CA LYS A 16 -9.03 26.45 28.35
C LYS A 16 -9.57 26.24 26.95
N VAL A 17 -8.87 25.49 26.12
CA VAL A 17 -9.29 25.18 24.74
C VAL A 17 -10.61 24.43 24.73
N GLU A 18 -10.82 23.53 25.69
CA GLU A 18 -12.04 22.75 25.84
C GLU A 18 -13.28 23.64 26.03
N ASP A 19 -13.12 24.80 26.68
CA ASP A 19 -14.22 25.74 26.94
C ASP A 19 -14.64 26.54 25.67
N LEU A 20 -13.88 26.42 24.57
CA LEU A 20 -14.27 27.00 23.26
C LEU A 20 -15.17 26.06 22.47
N ILE A 21 -15.20 24.76 22.80
CA ILE A 21 -15.92 23.76 22.00
C ILE A 21 -17.42 24.05 22.08
N GLY A 22 -18.05 24.24 20.93
CA GLY A 22 -19.47 24.51 20.81
C GLY A 22 -19.91 25.94 21.17
N ARG A 23 -18.99 26.85 21.48
CA ARG A 23 -19.27 28.25 21.82
C ARG A 23 -19.59 29.06 20.55
N THR A 24 -20.72 28.72 19.91
CA THR A 24 -21.24 29.44 18.74
C THR A 24 -21.63 30.87 19.06
N ASP A 25 -21.90 31.17 20.33
CA ASP A 25 -22.15 32.53 20.85
C ASP A 25 -20.97 33.49 20.69
N LEU A 26 -19.76 32.95 20.54
CA LEU A 26 -18.53 33.71 20.25
C LEU A 26 -18.32 33.97 18.75
N LEU A 27 -19.17 33.46 17.88
CA LEU A 27 -19.06 33.54 16.44
C LEU A 27 -20.16 34.43 15.84
N ILE A 28 -19.79 35.28 14.92
CA ILE A 28 -20.71 36.07 14.11
C ILE A 28 -20.39 35.90 12.63
N GLN A 29 -21.42 35.81 11.82
CA GLN A 29 -21.25 35.82 10.38
C GLN A 29 -20.78 37.22 9.94
N ARG A 30 -19.65 37.32 9.28
CA ARG A 30 -19.20 38.57 8.67
C ARG A 30 -19.99 38.85 7.39
N ASN A 31 -20.52 40.05 7.28
CA ASN A 31 -21.08 40.51 6.01
C ASN A 31 -19.93 40.94 5.09
N LEU A 32 -19.66 40.15 4.06
CA LEU A 32 -18.66 40.44 3.03
C LEU A 32 -19.40 40.88 1.76
N ASP A 33 -19.07 42.05 1.22
CA ASP A 33 -19.62 42.52 -0.05
C ASP A 33 -18.95 41.80 -1.25
N LEU A 34 -19.17 40.47 -1.29
CA LEU A 34 -18.67 39.59 -2.36
C LEU A 34 -19.87 38.89 -3.01
N THR A 35 -19.92 38.92 -4.33
CA THR A 35 -21.04 38.34 -5.12
C THR A 35 -21.36 36.90 -4.75
N LYS A 36 -20.32 36.07 -4.49
CA LYS A 36 -20.51 34.64 -4.17
C LYS A 36 -21.02 34.38 -2.75
N THR A 37 -20.82 35.30 -1.81
CA THR A 37 -21.19 35.11 -0.39
C THR A 37 -22.39 35.91 0.05
N LYS A 38 -22.91 36.78 -0.83
CA LYS A 38 -24.02 37.70 -0.51
C LYS A 38 -25.28 36.97 -0.04
N GLU A 39 -25.57 35.82 -0.64
CA GLU A 39 -26.74 35.01 -0.31
C GLU A 39 -26.43 33.89 0.72
N LEU A 40 -25.22 33.85 1.26
CA LEU A 40 -24.85 32.84 2.25
C LEU A 40 -25.43 33.19 3.62
N ASP A 41 -26.23 32.28 4.17
CA ASP A 41 -26.77 32.34 5.53
C ASP A 41 -26.19 31.20 6.38
N LEU A 42 -25.38 31.53 7.40
CA LEU A 42 -24.77 30.61 8.34
C LEU A 42 -25.58 30.50 9.66
N SER A 43 -26.74 31.11 9.78
CA SER A 43 -27.52 31.14 11.03
C SER A 43 -27.83 29.74 11.55
N SER A 44 -28.14 28.78 10.69
CA SER A 44 -28.39 27.39 11.06
C SER A 44 -27.19 26.67 11.64
N LEU A 45 -25.98 27.00 11.19
CA LEU A 45 -24.71 26.43 11.71
C LEU A 45 -24.30 27.09 13.03
N LEU A 46 -24.65 28.35 13.24
CA LEU A 46 -24.34 29.13 14.45
C LEU A 46 -25.40 28.99 15.55
N LYS A 47 -26.52 28.33 15.25
CA LYS A 47 -27.59 28.12 16.23
C LYS A 47 -27.10 27.28 17.39
N PRO A 48 -27.21 27.75 18.66
CA PRO A 48 -26.88 26.92 19.83
C PRO A 48 -27.75 25.66 19.86
N ILE A 49 -27.19 24.56 20.35
CA ILE A 49 -27.95 23.34 20.59
C ILE A 49 -28.85 23.57 21.80
N ASP A 50 -30.16 23.42 21.61
CA ASP A 50 -31.12 23.52 22.72
C ASP A 50 -30.84 22.43 23.78
N ASN A 51 -31.04 22.73 25.03
CA ASN A 51 -30.75 21.88 26.21
C ASN A 51 -29.25 21.65 26.46
N SER A 52 -28.42 22.61 26.12
CA SER A 52 -26.96 22.52 26.36
C SER A 52 -26.59 22.46 27.86
N LYS A 53 -27.46 22.86 28.77
CA LYS A 53 -27.20 22.88 30.22
C LYS A 53 -26.90 21.50 30.80
N ASP A 54 -27.42 20.44 30.20
CA ASP A 54 -27.29 19.06 30.67
C ASP A 54 -26.30 18.23 29.82
N ARG A 55 -25.65 18.87 28.84
CA ARG A 55 -24.67 18.19 27.95
C ARG A 55 -23.28 18.65 28.28
N SER A 56 -22.38 17.69 28.50
CA SER A 56 -20.96 17.96 28.54
C SER A 56 -20.47 18.36 27.16
N TRP A 57 -19.74 19.47 27.04
CA TRP A 57 -19.04 19.89 25.83
C TRP A 57 -17.93 18.93 25.44
N LEU A 58 -17.38 18.25 26.43
CA LEU A 58 -16.34 17.24 26.26
C LEU A 58 -16.92 15.88 26.66
N ARG A 59 -16.81 14.90 25.79
CA ARG A 59 -17.17 13.52 26.12
C ARG A 59 -16.00 12.89 26.86
N HIS A 60 -16.07 12.80 28.16
CA HIS A 60 -15.03 12.22 29.00
C HIS A 60 -15.00 10.69 28.97
N GLU A 61 -16.14 10.06 28.66
CA GLU A 61 -16.24 8.61 28.53
C GLU A 61 -16.57 8.23 27.08
N ILE A 62 -15.60 7.64 26.41
CA ILE A 62 -15.80 7.01 25.11
C ILE A 62 -16.03 5.53 25.39
N LYS A 63 -17.27 5.07 25.26
CA LYS A 63 -17.51 3.63 25.12
C LYS A 63 -16.91 3.21 23.78
N ALA A 64 -15.76 2.57 23.81
CA ALA A 64 -15.16 1.99 22.63
C ALA A 64 -16.15 0.98 22.05
N HIS A 65 -16.48 1.11 20.76
CA HIS A 65 -17.25 0.08 20.07
C HIS A 65 -16.34 -1.16 19.98
N SER A 66 -16.88 -2.33 20.37
CA SER A 66 -16.24 -3.59 20.09
C SER A 66 -16.53 -3.97 18.64
N ASN A 67 -15.51 -4.33 17.89
CA ASN A 67 -15.67 -4.93 16.55
C ASN A 67 -15.97 -6.43 16.63
N GLY A 68 -16.24 -6.96 17.83
CA GLY A 68 -16.38 -8.39 18.07
C GLY A 68 -15.04 -9.14 18.10
N GLU A 69 -15.12 -10.46 18.03
CA GLU A 69 -13.93 -11.29 17.91
C GLU A 69 -13.35 -11.17 16.49
N VAL A 70 -12.04 -11.01 16.42
CA VAL A 70 -11.31 -10.99 15.15
C VAL A 70 -10.51 -12.28 14.99
N ILE A 71 -10.32 -12.73 13.76
CA ILE A 71 -9.62 -13.97 13.40
C ILE A 71 -8.27 -14.12 14.11
N GLU A 72 -7.53 -13.01 14.28
CA GLU A 72 -6.22 -13.01 14.92
C GLU A 72 -6.26 -13.29 16.43
N ASN A 73 -7.39 -13.04 17.11
CA ASN A 73 -7.54 -13.43 18.52
C ASN A 73 -7.47 -14.94 18.67
N ALA A 74 -8.10 -15.68 17.76
CA ALA A 74 -8.02 -17.13 17.74
C ALA A 74 -6.62 -17.61 17.37
N LEU A 75 -5.98 -17.01 16.37
CA LEU A 75 -4.63 -17.37 15.94
C LEU A 75 -3.59 -17.11 17.04
N LEU A 76 -3.68 -16.02 17.78
CA LEU A 76 -2.76 -15.74 18.88
C LEU A 76 -2.97 -16.62 20.11
N LYS A 77 -4.20 -17.17 20.30
CA LYS A 77 -4.50 -18.17 21.34
C LYS A 77 -4.11 -19.60 20.92
N ASP A 78 -3.89 -19.83 19.64
CA ASP A 78 -3.45 -21.12 19.13
C ASP A 78 -2.04 -21.45 19.64
N GLU A 79 -1.90 -22.64 20.25
CA GLU A 79 -0.66 -23.03 20.91
C GLU A 79 0.54 -23.12 19.95
N GLU A 80 0.32 -23.61 18.72
CA GLU A 80 1.37 -23.77 17.72
C GLU A 80 1.87 -22.39 17.24
N VAL A 81 0.94 -21.47 16.91
CA VAL A 81 1.27 -20.10 16.51
C VAL A 81 1.98 -19.37 17.64
N SER A 82 1.40 -19.42 18.85
CA SER A 82 1.98 -18.78 20.03
C SER A 82 3.39 -19.32 20.35
N ASN A 83 3.56 -20.65 20.26
CA ASN A 83 4.87 -21.27 20.50
C ASN A 83 5.88 -20.90 19.41
N ALA A 84 5.48 -20.93 18.12
CA ALA A 84 6.37 -20.50 17.02
C ALA A 84 6.82 -19.04 17.20
N ILE A 85 5.92 -18.14 17.60
CA ILE A 85 6.29 -16.75 17.93
C ILE A 85 7.25 -16.72 19.14
N LYS A 86 6.98 -17.48 20.20
CA LYS A 86 7.79 -17.47 21.42
C LYS A 86 9.20 -18.00 21.22
N THR A 87 9.37 -19.03 20.43
CA THR A 87 10.64 -19.76 20.25
C THR A 87 11.38 -19.38 18.96
N GLN A 88 10.81 -18.50 18.14
CA GLN A 88 11.26 -18.24 16.78
C GLN A 88 11.27 -19.52 15.93
N GLY A 89 10.28 -20.35 16.12
CA GLY A 89 10.11 -21.60 15.39
C GLY A 89 9.45 -21.42 14.03
N SER A 90 9.16 -22.57 13.40
CA SER A 90 8.48 -22.61 12.11
C SER A 90 7.10 -23.26 12.26
N ILE A 91 6.10 -22.70 11.56
CA ILE A 91 4.75 -23.23 11.47
C ILE A 91 4.17 -23.03 10.07
N SER A 92 3.31 -23.94 9.63
CA SER A 92 2.46 -23.77 8.46
C SER A 92 1.02 -24.07 8.83
N LYS A 93 0.10 -23.12 8.56
CA LYS A 93 -1.30 -23.23 8.95
C LYS A 93 -2.24 -22.73 7.88
N GLU A 94 -3.30 -23.50 7.59
CA GLU A 94 -4.38 -23.09 6.71
C GLU A 94 -5.54 -22.48 7.51
N ILE A 95 -6.11 -21.38 6.99
CA ILE A 95 -7.07 -20.56 7.71
C ILE A 95 -8.14 -20.07 6.72
N PRO A 96 -9.43 -20.34 6.96
CA PRO A 96 -10.48 -19.71 6.17
C PRO A 96 -10.53 -18.20 6.48
N ILE A 97 -10.86 -17.39 5.47
CA ILE A 97 -10.99 -15.95 5.61
C ILE A 97 -12.21 -15.43 4.84
N VAL A 98 -12.85 -14.41 5.38
CA VAL A 98 -13.97 -13.71 4.76
C VAL A 98 -13.72 -12.21 4.70
N ASN A 99 -14.46 -11.48 3.86
CA ASN A 99 -14.22 -10.06 3.60
C ASN A 99 -14.47 -9.13 4.79
N THR A 100 -15.07 -9.61 5.85
CA THR A 100 -15.17 -8.89 7.13
C THR A 100 -13.92 -8.98 7.98
N ASP A 101 -13.00 -9.92 7.67
CA ASP A 101 -11.70 -10.04 8.33
C ASP A 101 -10.75 -8.99 7.76
N ARG A 102 -10.54 -7.93 8.52
CA ARG A 102 -9.77 -6.76 8.11
C ARG A 102 -8.47 -6.65 8.89
N SER A 103 -7.45 -6.06 8.28
CA SER A 103 -6.12 -5.84 8.86
C SER A 103 -5.46 -7.12 9.39
N VAL A 104 -5.78 -8.25 8.76
CA VAL A 104 -5.26 -9.57 9.15
C VAL A 104 -3.75 -9.58 9.07
N CYS A 105 -3.10 -10.20 10.05
CA CYS A 105 -1.67 -10.23 10.38
C CYS A 105 -1.13 -9.02 11.16
N ALA A 106 -1.86 -7.92 11.30
CA ALA A 106 -1.37 -6.74 12.02
C ALA A 106 -1.13 -6.99 13.51
N ARG A 107 -2.00 -7.75 14.18
CA ARG A 107 -1.85 -8.10 15.60
C ARG A 107 -0.71 -9.09 15.83
N ILE A 108 -0.57 -10.08 14.95
CA ILE A 108 0.55 -11.04 15.00
C ILE A 108 1.86 -10.29 14.84
N SER A 109 1.94 -9.37 13.89
CA SER A 109 3.10 -8.48 13.70
C SER A 109 3.39 -7.64 14.93
N GLY A 110 2.34 -7.10 15.58
CA GLY A 110 2.44 -6.34 16.81
C GLY A 110 3.02 -7.16 17.97
N GLU A 111 2.61 -8.42 18.16
CA GLU A 111 3.15 -9.31 19.19
C GLU A 111 4.62 -9.68 18.91
N ILE A 112 4.97 -9.92 17.64
CA ILE A 112 6.36 -10.15 17.22
C ILE A 112 7.20 -8.90 17.49
N ALA A 113 6.73 -7.72 17.09
CA ALA A 113 7.45 -6.47 17.28
C ALA A 113 7.65 -6.12 18.76
N LYS A 114 6.63 -6.30 19.61
CA LYS A 114 6.75 -6.12 21.06
C LYS A 114 7.82 -7.02 21.66
N LYS A 115 7.92 -8.26 21.20
CA LYS A 115 8.84 -9.24 21.78
C LYS A 115 10.28 -9.07 21.28
N TYR A 116 10.46 -8.79 20.01
CA TYR A 116 11.78 -8.83 19.36
C TYR A 116 12.33 -7.45 19.00
N GLY A 117 11.45 -6.44 18.87
CA GLY A 117 11.84 -5.08 18.53
C GLY A 117 12.73 -5.03 17.29
N ASN A 118 13.75 -4.19 17.33
CA ASN A 118 14.72 -4.02 16.24
C ASN A 118 15.69 -5.21 16.05
N LYS A 119 15.73 -6.17 16.97
CA LYS A 119 16.52 -7.41 16.79
C LYS A 119 15.94 -8.31 15.71
N GLY A 120 14.65 -8.13 15.40
CA GLY A 120 13.94 -8.87 14.38
C GLY A 120 13.52 -10.27 14.81
N PHE A 121 12.69 -10.87 13.98
CA PHE A 121 12.15 -12.23 14.16
C PHE A 121 12.81 -13.18 13.16
N ASN A 122 13.42 -14.25 13.66
CA ASN A 122 14.10 -15.26 12.84
C ASN A 122 13.29 -16.56 12.69
N GLY A 123 12.04 -16.58 13.19
CA GLY A 123 11.10 -17.66 12.96
C GLY A 123 10.54 -17.65 11.53
N ASN A 124 9.70 -18.66 11.22
CA ASN A 124 9.05 -18.75 9.92
C ASN A 124 7.55 -19.08 10.12
N LEU A 125 6.70 -18.07 9.98
CA LEU A 125 5.25 -18.21 10.02
C LEU A 125 4.71 -18.27 8.58
N ASN A 126 4.33 -19.46 8.13
CA ASN A 126 3.69 -19.68 6.84
C ASN A 126 2.17 -19.81 7.06
N LEU A 127 1.43 -18.72 6.83
CA LEU A 127 -0.02 -18.67 7.02
C LEU A 127 -0.70 -18.63 5.65
N ILE A 128 -1.54 -19.63 5.39
CA ILE A 128 -2.23 -19.85 4.12
C ILE A 128 -3.71 -19.56 4.33
N PHE A 129 -4.20 -18.47 3.82
CA PHE A 129 -5.60 -18.08 3.89
C PHE A 129 -6.35 -18.54 2.65
N LYS A 130 -7.62 -18.92 2.81
CA LYS A 130 -8.49 -19.36 1.70
C LYS A 130 -9.83 -18.62 1.77
N GLY A 131 -10.15 -17.87 0.73
CA GLY A 131 -11.38 -17.10 0.59
C GLY A 131 -11.14 -15.65 0.15
N SER A 132 -12.03 -14.74 0.52
CA SER A 132 -11.96 -13.32 0.16
C SER A 132 -11.51 -12.50 1.37
N ALA A 133 -10.35 -11.87 1.31
CA ALA A 133 -9.81 -11.09 2.41
C ALA A 133 -10.35 -9.65 2.41
N GLY A 134 -10.65 -9.13 3.60
CA GLY A 134 -11.03 -7.74 3.80
C GLY A 134 -9.86 -6.76 3.63
N GLN A 135 -10.13 -5.49 3.88
CA GLN A 135 -9.15 -4.41 3.71
C GLN A 135 -7.91 -4.61 4.59
N SER A 136 -6.77 -4.18 4.06
CA SER A 136 -5.47 -4.20 4.75
C SER A 136 -4.99 -5.62 5.09
N PHE A 137 -5.27 -6.61 4.23
CA PHE A 137 -4.72 -7.95 4.38
C PHE A 137 -3.18 -7.91 4.35
N GLY A 138 -2.54 -8.60 5.27
CA GLY A 138 -1.07 -8.59 5.40
C GLY A 138 -0.49 -7.25 5.85
N ALA A 139 -1.28 -6.40 6.54
CA ALA A 139 -0.78 -5.13 7.04
C ALA A 139 0.33 -5.33 8.07
N PHE A 140 1.41 -4.54 7.94
CA PHE A 140 2.54 -4.46 8.85
C PHE A 140 3.32 -5.77 9.05
N ILE A 141 3.21 -6.75 8.16
CA ILE A 141 3.98 -7.99 8.29
C ILE A 141 5.48 -7.71 8.29
N LEU A 142 6.21 -8.60 8.96
CA LEU A 142 7.62 -8.49 9.27
C LEU A 142 8.39 -9.65 8.63
N LYS A 143 9.71 -9.54 8.64
CA LYS A 143 10.60 -10.65 8.26
C LYS A 143 10.21 -11.93 9.01
N GLY A 144 10.20 -13.06 8.31
CA GLY A 144 9.78 -14.36 8.84
C GLY A 144 8.28 -14.64 8.75
N MET A 145 7.46 -13.69 8.30
CA MET A 145 6.06 -13.92 8.00
C MET A 145 5.87 -14.13 6.49
N ASN A 146 5.40 -15.31 6.11
CA ASN A 146 5.07 -15.67 4.74
C ASN A 146 3.57 -15.93 4.65
N ILE A 147 2.86 -15.01 4.01
CA ILE A 147 1.41 -15.01 3.97
C ILE A 147 0.95 -15.33 2.56
N SER A 148 0.12 -16.36 2.44
CA SER A 148 -0.49 -16.72 1.16
C SER A 148 -2.00 -16.58 1.23
N LEU A 149 -2.62 -16.10 0.16
CA LEU A 149 -4.07 -16.06 -0.01
C LEU A 149 -4.44 -16.80 -1.29
N ILE A 150 -5.25 -17.83 -1.16
CA ILE A 150 -5.91 -18.49 -2.26
C ILE A 150 -7.32 -17.89 -2.34
N GLY A 151 -7.51 -16.98 -3.28
CA GLY A 151 -8.71 -16.15 -3.40
C GLY A 151 -8.37 -14.73 -3.84
N GLU A 152 -9.04 -13.74 -3.29
CA GLU A 152 -8.91 -12.33 -3.63
C GLU A 152 -8.81 -11.45 -2.39
N ALA A 153 -8.30 -10.25 -2.51
CA ALA A 153 -8.19 -9.30 -1.40
C ALA A 153 -8.72 -7.92 -1.76
N ASN A 154 -9.25 -7.23 -0.78
CA ASN A 154 -9.77 -5.87 -0.88
C ASN A 154 -8.62 -4.84 -0.88
N ASP A 155 -8.91 -3.56 -0.62
CA ASP A 155 -7.95 -2.46 -0.65
C ASP A 155 -6.84 -2.58 0.41
N TYR A 156 -5.73 -1.87 0.20
CA TYR A 156 -4.63 -1.69 1.14
C TYR A 156 -3.85 -2.97 1.50
N VAL A 157 -3.81 -3.97 0.61
CA VAL A 157 -2.97 -5.15 0.83
C VAL A 157 -1.52 -4.75 1.05
N GLY A 158 -0.88 -5.33 2.08
CA GLY A 158 0.52 -5.05 2.42
C GLY A 158 0.78 -3.62 2.90
N LYS A 159 -0.25 -2.92 3.42
CA LYS A 159 -0.06 -1.60 4.03
C LYS A 159 1.01 -1.67 5.11
N GLY A 160 2.06 -0.82 4.98
CA GLY A 160 3.13 -0.74 5.96
C GLY A 160 3.97 -2.01 6.12
N ILE A 161 3.97 -2.93 5.14
CA ILE A 161 4.85 -4.12 5.16
C ILE A 161 6.31 -3.67 5.29
N ASN A 162 7.05 -4.34 6.20
CA ASN A 162 8.46 -4.04 6.44
C ASN A 162 9.39 -5.25 6.18
N GLY A 163 8.82 -6.38 5.80
CA GLY A 163 9.54 -7.62 5.51
C GLY A 163 8.59 -8.76 5.25
N GLY A 164 9.09 -9.97 5.11
CA GLY A 164 8.29 -11.13 4.77
C GLY A 164 7.76 -11.12 3.34
N SER A 165 6.74 -11.93 3.08
CA SER A 165 6.14 -12.01 1.75
C SER A 165 4.63 -12.21 1.80
N ILE A 166 3.94 -11.61 0.82
CA ILE A 166 2.53 -11.84 0.54
C ILE A 166 2.42 -12.43 -0.85
N THR A 167 1.70 -13.56 -0.99
CA THR A 167 1.41 -14.19 -2.27
C THR A 167 -0.10 -14.34 -2.42
N ILE A 168 -0.69 -13.83 -3.50
CA ILE A 168 -2.13 -13.92 -3.75
C ILE A 168 -2.36 -14.55 -5.10
N VAL A 169 -3.12 -15.64 -5.11
CA VAL A 169 -3.46 -16.40 -6.31
C VAL A 169 -4.96 -16.72 -6.31
N PRO A 170 -5.63 -16.74 -7.48
CA PRO A 170 -7.02 -17.20 -7.56
C PRO A 170 -7.11 -18.69 -7.22
N GLU A 171 -8.31 -19.16 -6.86
CA GLU A 171 -8.54 -20.59 -6.60
C GLU A 171 -8.26 -21.47 -7.82
N ILE A 172 -8.56 -20.95 -9.02
CA ILE A 172 -8.31 -21.63 -10.30
C ILE A 172 -7.32 -20.83 -11.11
N ILE A 173 -6.17 -21.42 -11.37
CA ILE A 173 -5.13 -20.83 -12.21
C ILE A 173 -5.29 -21.33 -13.64
N ASN A 174 -5.48 -20.42 -14.58
CA ASN A 174 -5.60 -20.70 -16.01
C ASN A 174 -5.02 -19.54 -16.85
N ASP A 175 -5.08 -19.66 -18.17
CA ASP A 175 -4.53 -18.66 -19.11
C ASP A 175 -5.22 -17.28 -19.01
N THR A 176 -6.39 -17.17 -18.39
CA THR A 176 -7.11 -15.91 -18.20
C THR A 176 -6.93 -15.31 -16.81
N SER A 177 -6.20 -15.96 -15.91
CA SER A 177 -5.98 -15.46 -14.54
C SER A 177 -5.33 -14.08 -14.51
N ASN A 178 -4.51 -13.77 -15.52
CA ASN A 178 -3.86 -12.47 -15.68
C ASN A 178 -4.81 -11.32 -16.08
N THR A 179 -6.07 -11.60 -16.33
CA THR A 179 -7.10 -10.60 -16.69
C THR A 179 -8.09 -10.35 -15.56
N GLN A 180 -7.97 -11.09 -14.47
CA GLN A 180 -8.87 -10.99 -13.31
C GLN A 180 -8.32 -9.95 -12.32
N VAL A 181 -9.21 -9.11 -11.79
CA VAL A 181 -8.87 -8.24 -10.66
C VAL A 181 -8.85 -9.07 -9.39
N ILE A 182 -7.70 -9.13 -8.73
CA ILE A 182 -7.48 -9.97 -7.53
C ILE A 182 -7.10 -9.14 -6.31
N LEU A 183 -6.75 -7.88 -6.52
CA LEU A 183 -6.41 -6.91 -5.49
C LEU A 183 -7.25 -5.65 -5.65
N GLY A 184 -7.66 -5.05 -4.54
CA GLY A 184 -8.25 -3.72 -4.53
C GLY A 184 -7.23 -2.60 -4.73
N ASN A 185 -7.59 -1.40 -4.29
CA ASN A 185 -6.82 -0.17 -4.48
C ASN A 185 -5.74 0.01 -3.41
N THR A 186 -4.76 0.87 -3.68
CA THR A 186 -3.83 1.44 -2.68
C THR A 186 -2.96 0.38 -1.98
N CYS A 187 -2.67 -0.73 -2.67
CA CYS A 187 -1.81 -1.78 -2.14
C CYS A 187 -0.37 -1.28 -1.95
N LEU A 188 0.35 -1.84 -0.97
CA LEU A 188 1.71 -1.45 -0.56
C LEU A 188 1.84 -0.01 -0.03
N TYR A 189 0.74 0.62 0.39
CA TYR A 189 0.79 1.96 0.96
C TYR A 189 1.79 2.04 2.13
N GLY A 190 2.84 2.86 1.97
CA GLY A 190 3.86 3.05 2.99
C GLY A 190 4.69 1.80 3.29
N ALA A 191 4.78 0.85 2.35
CA ALA A 191 5.65 -0.33 2.47
C ALA A 191 7.12 0.08 2.52
N THR A 192 7.89 -0.49 3.46
CA THR A 192 9.31 -0.18 3.67
C THR A 192 10.23 -1.35 3.37
N GLY A 193 9.67 -2.52 3.03
CA GLY A 193 10.40 -3.73 2.69
C GLY A 193 9.45 -4.89 2.41
N GLY A 194 9.99 -6.09 2.22
CA GLY A 194 9.20 -7.28 1.92
C GLY A 194 8.81 -7.44 0.46
N LYS A 195 7.98 -8.44 0.18
CA LYS A 195 7.57 -8.78 -1.19
C LYS A 195 6.07 -8.99 -1.31
N LEU A 196 5.48 -8.55 -2.43
CA LEU A 196 4.10 -8.84 -2.79
C LEU A 196 4.03 -9.41 -4.21
N PHE A 197 3.45 -10.60 -4.33
CA PHE A 197 3.22 -11.29 -5.59
C PHE A 197 1.73 -11.56 -5.76
N ALA A 198 1.14 -11.10 -6.86
CA ALA A 198 -0.27 -11.35 -7.13
C ALA A 198 -0.51 -11.79 -8.57
N LEU A 199 -1.15 -12.94 -8.72
CA LEU A 199 -1.52 -13.49 -10.02
C LEU A 199 -2.85 -12.86 -10.47
N GLY A 200 -2.75 -11.68 -11.04
CA GLY A 200 -3.88 -10.91 -11.55
C GLY A 200 -3.65 -9.41 -11.52
N ILE A 201 -4.72 -8.66 -11.70
CA ILE A 201 -4.72 -7.21 -11.79
C ILE A 201 -4.95 -6.60 -10.41
N ALA A 202 -4.20 -5.57 -10.08
CA ALA A 202 -4.45 -4.70 -8.94
C ALA A 202 -5.32 -3.50 -9.34
N GLY A 203 -6.08 -2.97 -8.40
CA GLY A 203 -6.84 -1.74 -8.56
C GLY A 203 -5.94 -0.51 -8.75
N GLU A 204 -6.49 0.66 -8.46
CA GLU A 204 -5.80 1.93 -8.57
C GLU A 204 -4.75 2.14 -7.48
N ARG A 205 -3.76 2.99 -7.75
CA ARG A 205 -2.72 3.38 -6.79
C ARG A 205 -1.91 2.19 -6.24
N PHE A 206 -1.69 1.17 -7.06
CA PHE A 206 -0.78 0.09 -6.65
C PHE A 206 0.65 0.63 -6.47
N GLY A 207 1.29 0.28 -5.35
CA GLY A 207 2.65 0.76 -5.03
C GLY A 207 2.71 2.21 -4.54
N VAL A 208 1.57 2.83 -4.23
CA VAL A 208 1.53 4.21 -3.71
C VAL A 208 2.35 4.34 -2.43
N ARG A 209 3.26 5.33 -2.40
CA ARG A 209 4.18 5.55 -1.27
C ARG A 209 4.99 4.31 -0.86
N ASN A 210 5.22 3.37 -1.80
CA ASN A 210 6.17 2.30 -1.56
C ASN A 210 7.59 2.88 -1.45
N SER A 211 8.34 2.49 -0.44
CA SER A 211 9.71 2.97 -0.21
C SER A 211 10.76 1.85 -0.14
N GLY A 212 10.36 0.57 -0.25
CA GLY A 212 11.34 -0.52 -0.17
C GLY A 212 10.82 -1.91 -0.51
N ALA A 213 9.52 -2.11 -0.71
CA ALA A 213 8.99 -3.42 -1.08
C ALA A 213 9.22 -3.72 -2.56
N HIS A 214 9.36 -5.01 -2.87
CA HIS A 214 9.38 -5.51 -4.23
C HIS A 214 8.04 -6.18 -4.55
N ALA A 215 7.49 -5.92 -5.74
CA ALA A 215 6.21 -6.49 -6.13
C ALA A 215 6.18 -6.92 -7.59
N VAL A 216 5.43 -7.99 -7.90
CA VAL A 216 5.10 -8.40 -9.26
C VAL A 216 3.61 -8.66 -9.35
N ILE A 217 2.95 -8.01 -10.32
CA ILE A 217 1.53 -8.12 -10.64
C ILE A 217 1.32 -8.22 -12.15
N GLU A 218 0.14 -8.62 -12.58
CA GLU A 218 -0.17 -8.81 -14.00
C GLU A 218 -1.01 -7.69 -14.63
N GLY A 219 -1.24 -6.63 -13.89
CA GLY A 219 -1.88 -5.40 -14.35
C GLY A 219 -2.15 -4.44 -13.20
N ALA A 220 -2.37 -3.16 -13.49
CA ALA A 220 -2.68 -2.14 -12.50
C ALA A 220 -3.67 -1.12 -13.06
N GLY A 221 -4.49 -0.54 -12.18
CA GLY A 221 -5.35 0.60 -12.48
C GLY A 221 -4.56 1.91 -12.64
N ASP A 222 -5.27 3.03 -12.57
CA ASP A 222 -4.71 4.37 -12.64
C ASP A 222 -3.78 4.66 -11.45
N HIS A 223 -2.82 5.57 -11.61
CA HIS A 223 -1.90 6.06 -10.56
C HIS A 223 -0.97 4.98 -9.96
N CYS A 224 -0.60 3.95 -10.74
CA CYS A 224 0.39 2.98 -10.31
C CYS A 224 1.72 3.67 -9.96
N CYS A 225 2.34 3.31 -8.82
CA CYS A 225 3.59 3.90 -8.29
C CYS A 225 3.49 5.41 -7.94
N GLU A 226 2.28 5.92 -7.67
CA GLU A 226 2.08 7.30 -7.24
C GLU A 226 2.84 7.57 -5.92
N TYR A 227 3.62 8.65 -5.88
CA TYR A 227 4.46 9.02 -4.72
C TYR A 227 5.40 7.92 -4.22
N MET A 228 5.78 6.98 -5.07
CA MET A 228 6.77 5.95 -4.73
C MET A 228 8.14 6.60 -4.46
N THR A 229 8.82 6.15 -3.41
CA THR A 229 10.10 6.72 -2.96
C THR A 229 11.23 5.69 -2.97
N GLY A 230 10.94 4.41 -3.24
CA GLY A 230 11.92 3.33 -3.28
C GLY A 230 11.25 1.98 -3.55
N GLY A 231 12.06 0.93 -3.62
CA GLY A 231 11.60 -0.43 -3.94
C GLY A 231 11.43 -0.67 -5.44
N VAL A 232 10.83 -1.81 -5.78
CA VAL A 232 10.64 -2.21 -7.18
C VAL A 232 9.22 -2.73 -7.41
N VAL A 233 8.58 -2.23 -8.46
CA VAL A 233 7.26 -2.69 -8.91
C VAL A 233 7.39 -3.23 -10.34
N VAL A 234 6.92 -4.47 -10.56
CA VAL A 234 6.88 -5.08 -11.90
C VAL A 234 5.44 -5.30 -12.30
N VAL A 235 5.04 -4.79 -13.47
CA VAL A 235 3.71 -4.99 -14.04
C VAL A 235 3.85 -5.74 -15.37
N LEU A 236 3.37 -6.97 -15.41
CA LEU A 236 3.48 -7.88 -16.57
C LEU A 236 2.36 -7.68 -17.60
N GLY A 237 1.53 -6.68 -17.42
CA GLY A 237 0.38 -6.44 -18.30
C GLY A 237 -0.06 -4.98 -18.34
N LYS A 238 -1.34 -4.78 -18.61
CA LYS A 238 -1.90 -3.45 -18.85
C LYS A 238 -1.88 -2.58 -17.58
N THR A 239 -1.55 -1.31 -17.75
CA THR A 239 -1.64 -0.27 -16.71
C THR A 239 -2.69 0.77 -17.07
N GLY A 240 -3.20 1.46 -16.06
CA GLY A 240 -4.01 2.68 -16.22
C GLY A 240 -3.16 3.91 -16.56
N ARG A 241 -3.68 5.10 -16.25
CA ARG A 241 -3.05 6.40 -16.50
C ARG A 241 -2.26 6.90 -15.28
N ASN A 242 -1.49 7.96 -15.47
CA ASN A 242 -0.74 8.69 -14.43
C ASN A 242 0.25 7.78 -13.67
N ILE A 243 0.92 6.87 -14.38
CA ILE A 243 1.95 6.01 -13.78
C ILE A 243 3.09 6.88 -13.27
N GLY A 244 3.55 6.61 -12.05
CA GLY A 244 4.67 7.31 -11.42
C GLY A 244 4.37 8.77 -11.06
N ALA A 245 3.11 9.18 -10.97
CA ALA A 245 2.76 10.54 -10.57
C ALA A 245 3.37 10.89 -9.19
N GLY A 246 4.20 11.93 -9.13
CA GLY A 246 4.91 12.32 -7.90
C GLY A 246 5.97 11.33 -7.40
N MET A 247 6.39 10.37 -8.22
CA MET A 247 7.44 9.41 -7.89
C MET A 247 8.79 10.11 -7.73
N THR A 248 9.49 9.85 -6.62
CA THR A 248 10.78 10.47 -6.29
C THR A 248 11.90 9.46 -6.08
N GLY A 249 11.59 8.15 -6.11
CA GLY A 249 12.58 7.09 -5.97
C GLY A 249 11.99 5.71 -6.30
N GLY A 250 12.85 4.72 -6.44
CA GLY A 250 12.50 3.37 -6.85
C GLY A 250 12.38 3.19 -8.36
N ILE A 251 12.03 1.97 -8.77
CA ILE A 251 11.97 1.58 -10.18
C ILE A 251 10.65 0.84 -10.44
N ALA A 252 9.95 1.21 -11.52
CA ALA A 252 8.84 0.40 -12.02
C ALA A 252 9.23 -0.22 -13.38
N PHE A 253 9.18 -1.55 -13.48
CA PHE A 253 9.34 -2.27 -14.75
C PHE A 253 7.98 -2.60 -15.34
N ILE A 254 7.66 -2.06 -16.50
CA ILE A 254 6.38 -2.24 -17.16
C ILE A 254 6.58 -3.02 -18.46
N LEU A 255 5.83 -4.10 -18.64
CA LEU A 255 5.78 -4.83 -19.89
C LEU A 255 4.88 -4.10 -20.89
N ASP A 256 5.50 -3.37 -21.82
CA ASP A 256 4.81 -2.51 -22.79
C ASP A 256 4.80 -3.14 -24.21
N LYS A 257 3.93 -4.12 -24.41
CA LYS A 257 3.81 -4.84 -25.70
C LYS A 257 3.35 -3.98 -26.87
N LYS A 258 2.68 -2.86 -26.61
CA LYS A 258 2.07 -2.01 -27.63
C LYS A 258 2.80 -0.68 -27.82
N ASN A 259 3.84 -0.45 -27.03
CA ASN A 259 4.55 0.83 -26.98
C ASN A 259 3.62 2.03 -26.68
N GLU A 260 2.67 1.84 -25.74
CA GLU A 260 1.66 2.83 -25.33
C GLU A 260 1.99 3.50 -23.99
N LEU A 261 3.08 3.12 -23.33
CA LEU A 261 3.40 3.57 -21.99
C LEU A 261 3.54 5.09 -21.91
N ASP A 262 4.13 5.70 -22.92
CA ASP A 262 4.31 7.14 -23.05
C ASP A 262 3.00 7.95 -22.98
N LEU A 263 1.90 7.35 -23.38
CA LEU A 263 0.57 7.98 -23.35
C LEU A 263 -0.09 7.90 -21.97
N ARG A 264 0.53 7.16 -21.03
CA ARG A 264 -0.06 6.82 -19.73
C ARG A 264 0.68 7.47 -18.55
N MET A 265 1.66 8.30 -18.80
CA MET A 265 2.51 8.88 -17.77
C MET A 265 2.80 10.38 -18.01
N ASN A 266 3.23 11.07 -16.96
CA ASN A 266 3.74 12.43 -17.07
C ASN A 266 5.27 12.40 -17.15
N LYS A 267 5.81 12.66 -18.34
CA LYS A 267 7.24 12.68 -18.63
C LYS A 267 8.02 13.83 -17.97
N GLU A 268 7.35 14.81 -17.40
CA GLU A 268 8.00 15.87 -16.62
C GLU A 268 8.52 15.36 -15.26
N ILE A 269 7.91 14.27 -14.76
CA ILE A 269 8.18 13.74 -13.42
C ILE A 269 9.03 12.47 -13.48
N VAL A 270 8.81 11.62 -14.49
CA VAL A 270 9.49 10.34 -14.66
C VAL A 270 10.01 10.16 -16.07
N GLU A 271 11.11 9.41 -16.18
CA GLU A 271 11.72 9.01 -17.45
C GLU A 271 11.42 7.54 -17.75
N VAL A 272 11.43 7.20 -19.04
CA VAL A 272 11.25 5.82 -19.54
C VAL A 272 12.50 5.39 -20.27
N HIS A 273 13.05 4.25 -19.86
CA HIS A 273 14.22 3.67 -20.48
C HIS A 273 13.96 2.22 -20.89
N PRO A 274 14.48 1.73 -22.03
CA PRO A 274 14.46 0.31 -22.35
C PRO A 274 15.19 -0.49 -21.25
N LEU A 275 14.69 -1.66 -20.90
CA LEU A 275 15.40 -2.54 -19.93
C LEU A 275 16.84 -2.84 -20.38
N THR A 276 17.02 -3.05 -21.68
CA THR A 276 18.34 -3.34 -22.30
C THR A 276 19.37 -2.21 -22.16
N ALA A 277 18.91 -0.99 -21.85
CA ALA A 277 19.78 0.13 -21.49
C ALA A 277 20.12 0.20 -19.99
N THR A 278 19.75 -0.82 -19.21
CA THR A 278 19.94 -0.85 -17.75
C THR A 278 20.81 -2.03 -17.33
N ASN A 279 21.37 -1.96 -16.13
CA ASN A 279 22.08 -3.09 -15.51
C ASN A 279 21.16 -4.01 -14.67
N HIS A 280 19.81 -3.87 -14.83
CA HIS A 280 18.82 -4.57 -14.02
C HIS A 280 18.20 -5.79 -14.71
N GLU A 281 18.72 -6.22 -15.86
CA GLU A 281 18.14 -7.34 -16.62
C GLU A 281 18.08 -8.62 -15.78
N GLN A 282 19.20 -9.00 -15.17
CA GLN A 282 19.27 -10.22 -14.35
C GLN A 282 18.37 -10.13 -13.12
N PHE A 283 18.37 -8.98 -12.44
CA PHE A 283 17.51 -8.74 -11.29
C PHE A 283 16.03 -8.90 -11.63
N LEU A 284 15.58 -8.33 -12.76
CA LEU A 284 14.21 -8.46 -13.21
C LEU A 284 13.83 -9.90 -13.55
N ASN A 285 14.72 -10.62 -14.23
CA ASN A 285 14.54 -12.04 -14.55
C ASN A 285 14.38 -12.87 -13.27
N ASP A 286 15.28 -12.69 -12.29
CA ASP A 286 15.22 -13.40 -11.01
C ASP A 286 13.95 -13.10 -10.22
N LEU A 287 13.50 -11.84 -10.22
CA LEU A 287 12.27 -11.45 -9.54
C LEU A 287 11.01 -12.06 -10.20
N ILE A 288 10.96 -12.10 -11.54
CA ILE A 288 9.90 -12.77 -12.29
C ILE A 288 9.95 -14.29 -12.08
N TYR A 289 11.14 -14.87 -12.00
CA TYR A 289 11.32 -16.29 -11.68
C TYR A 289 10.76 -16.60 -10.27
N GLU A 290 11.12 -15.83 -9.25
CA GLU A 290 10.58 -16.00 -7.90
C GLU A 290 9.05 -15.84 -7.88
N TYR A 291 8.52 -14.86 -8.59
CA TYR A 291 7.09 -14.69 -8.77
C TYR A 291 6.43 -15.93 -9.38
N HIS A 292 7.00 -16.48 -10.45
CA HIS A 292 6.48 -17.71 -11.06
C HIS A 292 6.54 -18.89 -10.10
N GLN A 293 7.60 -19.05 -9.34
CA GLN A 293 7.71 -20.13 -8.35
C GLN A 293 6.60 -20.07 -7.31
N LYS A 294 6.23 -18.86 -6.86
CA LYS A 294 5.20 -18.63 -5.83
C LYS A 294 3.78 -18.70 -6.37
N THR A 295 3.52 -18.20 -7.58
CA THR A 295 2.17 -18.02 -8.13
C THR A 295 1.78 -19.04 -9.18
N LYS A 296 2.75 -19.70 -9.81
CA LYS A 296 2.56 -20.57 -10.98
C LYS A 296 1.95 -19.84 -12.18
N SER A 297 2.22 -18.53 -12.32
CA SER A 297 1.70 -17.70 -13.39
C SER A 297 2.03 -18.29 -14.77
N PRO A 298 1.04 -18.56 -15.63
CA PRO A 298 1.27 -18.98 -17.01
C PRO A 298 1.96 -17.89 -17.86
N LEU A 299 1.67 -16.61 -17.58
CA LEU A 299 2.31 -15.50 -18.26
C LEU A 299 3.79 -15.39 -17.89
N ALA A 300 4.12 -15.47 -16.61
CA ALA A 300 5.52 -15.46 -16.18
C ALA A 300 6.30 -16.66 -16.73
N GLN A 301 5.67 -17.84 -16.84
CA GLN A 301 6.27 -19.01 -17.48
C GLN A 301 6.62 -18.73 -18.95
N LYS A 302 5.69 -18.13 -19.71
CA LYS A 302 5.92 -17.76 -21.12
C LYS A 302 7.05 -16.72 -21.25
N ILE A 303 7.10 -15.73 -20.37
CA ILE A 303 8.17 -14.71 -20.36
C ILE A 303 9.53 -15.34 -20.08
N LEU A 304 9.64 -16.20 -19.08
CA LEU A 304 10.88 -16.86 -18.70
C LEU A 304 11.38 -17.87 -19.74
N ALA A 305 10.47 -18.54 -20.44
CA ALA A 305 10.80 -19.52 -21.48
C ALA A 305 11.45 -18.89 -22.72
N ASP A 306 11.15 -17.62 -23.02
CA ASP A 306 11.75 -16.88 -24.13
C ASP A 306 12.17 -15.47 -23.68
N TRP A 307 13.00 -15.42 -22.64
CA TRP A 307 13.44 -14.18 -22.03
C TRP A 307 14.05 -13.19 -23.05
N SER A 308 14.83 -13.69 -23.98
CA SER A 308 15.51 -12.87 -24.99
C SER A 308 14.54 -12.01 -25.83
N SER A 309 13.39 -12.55 -26.19
CA SER A 309 12.36 -11.81 -26.94
C SER A 309 11.53 -10.90 -26.03
N TRP A 310 11.26 -11.34 -24.79
CA TRP A 310 10.39 -10.57 -23.89
C TRP A 310 11.11 -9.39 -23.22
N LYS A 311 12.41 -9.49 -22.93
CA LYS A 311 13.15 -8.41 -22.28
C LYS A 311 13.13 -7.09 -23.06
N GLU A 312 13.07 -7.14 -24.38
CA GLU A 312 12.98 -5.97 -25.27
C GLU A 312 11.68 -5.17 -25.09
N LEU A 313 10.64 -5.82 -24.58
CA LEU A 313 9.33 -5.21 -24.35
C LEU A 313 9.22 -4.54 -22.98
N PHE A 314 10.17 -4.77 -22.07
CA PHE A 314 10.17 -4.12 -20.78
C PHE A 314 10.73 -2.70 -20.84
N LYS A 315 10.06 -1.81 -20.13
CA LYS A 315 10.47 -0.44 -19.92
C LYS A 315 10.69 -0.19 -18.42
N ALA A 316 11.78 0.47 -18.08
CA ALA A 316 12.05 0.98 -16.75
C ALA A 316 11.52 2.41 -16.62
N VAL A 317 10.65 2.64 -15.67
CA VAL A 317 10.08 3.94 -15.32
C VAL A 317 10.75 4.39 -14.02
N VAL A 318 11.42 5.53 -14.05
CA VAL A 318 12.20 6.05 -12.92
C VAL A 318 12.09 7.58 -12.84
N PRO A 319 12.18 8.16 -11.64
CA PRO A 319 12.44 9.59 -11.53
C PRO A 319 13.87 9.91 -11.95
N PRO A 320 14.17 11.15 -12.42
CA PRO A 320 15.50 11.54 -12.86
C PRO A 320 16.62 11.29 -11.84
N SER A 321 16.29 11.39 -10.53
CA SER A 321 17.21 11.13 -9.42
C SER A 321 17.70 9.66 -9.31
N GLU A 322 16.99 8.72 -9.90
CA GLU A 322 17.33 7.28 -9.85
C GLU A 322 18.07 6.78 -11.11
N LYS A 323 18.25 7.65 -12.10
CA LYS A 323 18.84 7.30 -13.40
C LYS A 323 20.23 6.67 -13.28
N SER A 324 21.07 7.23 -12.42
CA SER A 324 22.43 6.70 -12.17
C SER A 324 22.40 5.28 -11.60
N LYS A 325 21.40 4.92 -10.82
CA LYS A 325 21.24 3.57 -10.27
C LYS A 325 20.93 2.52 -11.33
N LEU A 326 20.38 2.94 -12.47
CA LEU A 326 20.12 2.05 -13.59
C LEU A 326 21.39 1.74 -14.43
N GLY A 327 22.50 2.41 -14.18
CA GLY A 327 23.72 2.26 -14.97
C GLY A 327 23.60 2.81 -16.41
N ILE A 328 22.61 3.66 -16.69
CA ILE A 328 22.31 4.17 -18.03
C ILE A 328 23.47 5.03 -18.58
N GLU A 329 24.13 5.80 -17.72
CA GLU A 329 25.24 6.66 -18.10
C GLU A 329 26.45 5.84 -18.62
N GLU A 330 26.71 4.66 -18.01
CA GLU A 330 27.77 3.75 -18.44
C GLU A 330 27.48 3.10 -19.81
N VAL A 331 26.21 2.89 -20.14
CA VAL A 331 25.80 2.26 -21.41
C VAL A 331 25.88 3.28 -22.56
N LEU A 332 25.54 4.53 -22.34
CA LEU A 332 25.63 5.59 -23.36
C LEU A 332 27.07 5.93 -23.71
N GLU A 333 28.00 5.95 -22.75
CA GLU A 333 29.43 6.16 -23.03
C GLU A 333 30.04 5.02 -23.85
N LYS A 334 29.60 3.77 -23.63
CA LYS A 334 30.06 2.61 -24.42
C LYS A 334 29.48 2.53 -25.83
N ALA A 335 28.35 3.18 -26.10
CA ALA A 335 27.73 3.21 -27.43
C ALA A 335 28.23 4.38 -28.31
N THR A 336 29.01 5.31 -27.74
CA THR A 336 29.52 6.49 -28.44
C THR A 336 31.02 6.36 -28.80
N ILE A 337 31.65 5.21 -28.46
CA ILE A 337 33.01 4.82 -28.86
C ILE A 337 32.95 3.69 -29.91
#